data_bab81effa5a013c88182faff93ff5501
#
_entry.id   bab81effa5a013c88182faff93ff5501
#
_cell.length_a   1.000
_cell.length_b   1.000
_cell.length_c   1.000
_cell.angle_alpha   90.00
_cell.angle_beta   90.00
_cell.angle_gamma   90.00
#
_symmetry.space_group_name_H-M   'P 1'
#
loop_
_entity.id
_entity.type
_entity.pdbx_description
1 polymer ?
#
loop_
_entity_poly.entity_id
_entity_poly.type
_entity_poly.pdbx_seq_one_letter_code
_entity_poly.pdbx_strand_id
1 'polypeptide(L)'
;MIKIAKIAYRNLLRYSRRTMLTSMLVIIGIVAVLLFIAIAGSFKQFMVGQITDSMLGHLQVHRKGYVASIDNSPLNLNLKAKQVVKLKEILNGNDKVTSFSTRLKFGGMLSNFTETSNIRLNGINPAMEFQTVPLLSQRVTGKNDAVTAPSLNQGEIWVPETLAKGLKLKIGTQVVLIATNQNGSVNGLPLVVSGMIGSMTGPGGRDGYLNIKDAYQLLRIKGEEVNEVAIRLKSLDVIKPVFTDLKQ
;
A
#
# COMPACT_ATOMS: atom_id res chain seq x y z
N MET A 1 -61.69 -2.40 11.54
CA MET A 1 -60.28 -2.01 11.81
C MET A 1 -60.15 -0.68 12.57
N ILE A 2 -60.80 0.41 12.17
CA ILE A 2 -60.69 1.74 12.76
C ILE A 2 -61.05 1.74 14.27
N LYS A 3 -62.06 1.00 14.74
CA LYS A 3 -62.46 0.94 16.14
C LYS A 3 -61.38 0.28 17.02
N ILE A 4 -60.69 -0.74 16.54
CA ILE A 4 -59.60 -1.42 17.28
C ILE A 4 -58.39 -0.52 17.40
N ALA A 5 -58.02 0.20 16.33
CA ALA A 5 -56.93 1.19 16.38
C ALA A 5 -57.20 2.31 17.37
N LYS A 6 -58.46 2.80 17.46
CA LYS A 6 -58.87 3.83 18.43
C LYS A 6 -58.77 3.34 19.87
N ILE A 7 -59.13 2.08 20.14
CA ILE A 7 -59.01 1.48 21.48
C ILE A 7 -57.53 1.30 21.85
N ALA A 8 -56.72 0.82 20.91
CA ALA A 8 -55.27 0.67 21.12
C ALA A 8 -54.60 2.02 21.45
N TYR A 9 -54.90 3.05 20.66
CA TYR A 9 -54.39 4.41 20.90
C TYR A 9 -54.76 4.96 22.30
N ARG A 10 -56.02 4.75 22.70
CA ARG A 10 -56.51 5.16 24.02
C ARG A 10 -55.86 4.40 25.17
N ASN A 11 -55.51 3.14 24.99
CA ASN A 11 -54.75 2.33 25.93
C ASN A 11 -53.31 2.79 26.04
N LEU A 12 -52.65 3.13 24.92
CA LEU A 12 -51.30 3.73 24.94
C LEU A 12 -51.21 5.01 25.74
N LEU A 13 -52.20 5.89 25.60
CA LEU A 13 -52.27 7.14 26.36
C LEU A 13 -52.58 6.93 27.84
N ARG A 14 -53.41 5.94 28.18
CA ARG A 14 -53.78 5.61 29.57
C ARG A 14 -52.58 5.12 30.38
N TYR A 15 -51.64 4.41 29.76
CA TYR A 15 -50.40 3.90 30.38
C TYR A 15 -49.16 4.63 29.88
N SER A 16 -49.23 5.93 29.72
CA SER A 16 -48.24 6.79 29.09
C SER A 16 -46.81 6.57 29.59
N ARG A 17 -46.60 6.44 30.92
CA ARG A 17 -45.28 6.19 31.49
C ARG A 17 -44.67 4.87 31.00
N ARG A 18 -45.42 3.78 30.97
CA ARG A 18 -44.96 2.48 30.49
C ARG A 18 -44.68 2.50 28.98
N THR A 19 -45.58 3.12 28.23
CA THR A 19 -45.43 3.26 26.77
C THR A 19 -44.22 4.13 26.43
N MET A 20 -44.01 5.22 27.17
CA MET A 20 -42.84 6.07 26.98
C MET A 20 -41.51 5.32 27.25
N LEU A 21 -41.44 4.56 28.34
CA LEU A 21 -40.24 3.78 28.67
C LEU A 21 -39.94 2.70 27.59
N THR A 22 -40.96 1.96 27.14
CA THR A 22 -40.79 0.95 26.10
C THR A 22 -40.43 1.57 24.76
N SER A 23 -41.05 2.70 24.39
CA SER A 23 -40.70 3.42 23.15
C SER A 23 -39.29 3.98 23.20
N MET A 24 -38.87 4.54 24.34
CA MET A 24 -37.52 5.04 24.53
C MET A 24 -36.49 3.90 24.37
N LEU A 25 -36.73 2.73 24.92
CA LEU A 25 -35.88 1.57 24.84
C LEU A 25 -35.74 1.08 23.39
N VAL A 26 -36.87 1.04 22.65
CA VAL A 26 -36.87 0.69 21.21
C VAL A 26 -36.10 1.74 20.39
N ILE A 27 -36.32 3.03 20.64
CA ILE A 27 -35.62 4.13 19.97
C ILE A 27 -34.12 4.02 20.19
N ILE A 28 -33.69 3.84 21.46
CA ILE A 28 -32.27 3.68 21.79
C ILE A 28 -31.67 2.47 21.06
N GLY A 29 -32.39 1.35 21.01
CA GLY A 29 -31.96 0.16 20.28
C GLY A 29 -31.75 0.42 18.78
N ILE A 30 -32.72 1.09 18.15
CA ILE A 30 -32.65 1.44 16.71
C ILE A 30 -31.48 2.39 16.45
N VAL A 31 -31.35 3.45 17.27
CA VAL A 31 -30.25 4.42 17.15
C VAL A 31 -28.90 3.74 17.33
N ALA A 32 -28.76 2.85 18.31
CA ALA A 32 -27.52 2.10 18.55
C ALA A 32 -27.15 1.23 17.34
N VAL A 33 -28.10 0.53 16.74
CA VAL A 33 -27.87 -0.29 15.53
C VAL A 33 -27.48 0.57 14.33
N LEU A 34 -28.15 1.69 14.09
CA LEU A 34 -27.83 2.61 13.01
C LEU A 34 -26.43 3.22 13.17
N LEU A 35 -26.06 3.63 14.38
CA LEU A 35 -24.72 4.11 14.70
C LEU A 35 -23.68 3.03 14.47
N PHE A 36 -23.92 1.80 14.90
CA PHE A 36 -23.00 0.68 14.69
C PHE A 36 -22.76 0.42 13.19
N ILE A 37 -23.83 0.38 12.38
CA ILE A 37 -23.72 0.19 10.93
C ILE A 37 -22.93 1.33 10.28
N ALA A 38 -23.19 2.57 10.66
CA ALA A 38 -22.47 3.74 10.14
C ALA A 38 -20.98 3.70 10.50
N ILE A 39 -20.64 3.40 11.75
CA ILE A 39 -19.25 3.28 12.20
C ILE A 39 -18.55 2.12 11.50
N ALA A 40 -19.17 0.95 11.42
CA ALA A 40 -18.60 -0.23 10.76
C ALA A 40 -18.32 0.02 9.26
N GLY A 41 -19.25 0.69 8.56
CA GLY A 41 -19.09 1.10 7.16
C GLY A 41 -17.93 2.07 6.96
N SER A 42 -17.86 3.11 7.77
CA SER A 42 -16.78 4.11 7.74
C SER A 42 -15.41 3.49 8.06
N PHE A 43 -15.35 2.60 9.05
CA PHE A 43 -14.12 1.90 9.42
C PHE A 43 -13.60 1.02 8.28
N LYS A 44 -14.47 0.26 7.63
CA LYS A 44 -14.11 -0.55 6.46
C LYS A 44 -13.52 0.31 5.35
N GLN A 45 -14.17 1.42 5.01
CA GLN A 45 -13.69 2.33 3.97
C GLN A 45 -12.35 2.96 4.32
N PHE A 46 -12.19 3.38 5.58
CA PHE A 46 -10.92 3.90 6.10
C PHE A 46 -9.79 2.86 5.99
N MET A 47 -10.01 1.61 6.41
CA MET A 47 -9.01 0.54 6.34
C MET A 47 -8.61 0.22 4.90
N VAL A 48 -9.58 0.13 3.98
CA VAL A 48 -9.28 -0.09 2.56
C VAL A 48 -8.46 1.06 2.01
N GLY A 49 -8.85 2.31 2.26
CA GLY A 49 -8.11 3.50 1.84
C GLY A 49 -6.69 3.51 2.37
N GLN A 50 -6.50 3.22 3.66
CA GLN A 50 -5.15 3.16 4.27
C GLN A 50 -4.24 2.15 3.56
N ILE A 51 -4.73 0.98 3.20
CA ILE A 51 -3.92 -0.06 2.52
C ILE A 51 -3.68 0.31 1.06
N THR A 52 -4.72 0.74 0.34
CA THR A 52 -4.60 1.05 -1.09
C THR A 52 -3.78 2.30 -1.36
N ASP A 53 -3.97 3.34 -0.55
CA ASP A 53 -3.33 4.64 -0.76
C ASP A 53 -1.92 4.74 -0.18
N SER A 54 -1.51 3.80 0.68
CA SER A 54 -0.18 3.82 1.27
C SER A 54 0.78 2.73 0.80
N MET A 55 0.26 1.64 0.16
CA MET A 55 1.12 0.51 -0.21
C MET A 55 0.76 -0.17 -1.52
N LEU A 56 -0.51 -0.58 -1.71
CA LEU A 56 -0.86 -1.54 -2.76
C LEU A 56 -1.31 -0.89 -4.07
N GLY A 57 -1.87 0.33 -4.03
CA GLY A 57 -2.70 0.84 -5.12
C GLY A 57 -4.07 0.14 -5.15
N HIS A 58 -4.88 0.44 -6.15
CA HIS A 58 -6.22 -0.15 -6.31
C HIS A 58 -6.19 -1.49 -7.03
N LEU A 59 -5.22 -1.70 -7.91
CA LEU A 59 -5.01 -2.93 -8.68
C LEU A 59 -3.52 -3.19 -8.84
N GLN A 60 -3.13 -4.46 -8.89
CA GLN A 60 -1.75 -4.86 -9.15
C GLN A 60 -1.68 -5.83 -10.31
N VAL A 61 -0.68 -5.67 -11.15
CA VAL A 61 -0.36 -6.60 -12.24
C VAL A 61 0.96 -7.28 -11.96
N HIS A 62 0.90 -8.61 -11.99
CA HIS A 62 2.06 -9.50 -11.81
C HIS A 62 2.11 -10.54 -12.90
N ARG A 63 3.27 -11.13 -13.11
CA ARG A 63 3.39 -12.33 -13.92
C ARG A 63 2.66 -13.50 -13.27
N LYS A 64 2.01 -14.34 -14.07
CA LYS A 64 1.33 -15.56 -13.58
C LYS A 64 2.29 -16.41 -12.72
N GLY A 65 1.82 -16.81 -11.54
CA GLY A 65 2.59 -17.57 -10.56
C GLY A 65 3.32 -16.73 -9.52
N TYR A 66 3.51 -15.42 -9.73
CA TYR A 66 4.21 -14.54 -8.77
C TYR A 66 3.53 -14.49 -7.41
N VAL A 67 2.20 -14.33 -7.38
CA VAL A 67 1.43 -14.20 -6.13
C VAL A 67 1.54 -15.44 -5.23
N ALA A 68 1.66 -16.64 -5.83
CA ALA A 68 1.86 -17.88 -5.08
C ALA A 68 3.24 -17.97 -4.40
N SER A 69 4.20 -17.16 -4.83
CA SER A 69 5.59 -17.14 -4.33
C SER A 69 6.00 -15.75 -3.82
N ILE A 70 5.03 -14.91 -3.46
CA ILE A 70 5.25 -13.50 -3.14
C ILE A 70 6.18 -13.30 -1.93
N ASP A 71 6.15 -14.22 -0.97
CA ASP A 71 6.98 -14.15 0.23
C ASP A 71 8.48 -14.26 -0.08
N ASN A 72 8.83 -14.94 -1.17
CA ASN A 72 10.21 -15.12 -1.62
C ASN A 72 10.65 -14.02 -2.60
N SER A 73 9.76 -13.13 -3.01
CA SER A 73 10.02 -12.06 -4.01
C SER A 73 10.82 -12.55 -5.22
N PRO A 74 10.32 -13.57 -5.95
CA PRO A 74 11.10 -14.29 -6.95
C PRO A 74 11.43 -13.41 -8.17
N LEU A 75 12.72 -13.20 -8.44
CA LEU A 75 13.21 -12.38 -9.55
C LEU A 75 13.08 -13.08 -10.93
N ASN A 76 12.89 -14.39 -10.96
CA ASN A 76 12.65 -15.16 -12.20
C ASN A 76 11.23 -14.99 -12.74
N LEU A 77 10.30 -14.47 -11.96
CA LEU A 77 8.92 -14.19 -12.34
C LEU A 77 8.68 -12.71 -12.65
N ASN A 78 9.70 -11.98 -13.09
CA ASN A 78 9.55 -10.61 -13.55
C ASN A 78 8.76 -10.52 -14.87
N LEU A 79 8.01 -9.44 -15.01
CA LEU A 79 7.52 -8.96 -16.30
C LEU A 79 8.70 -8.48 -17.12
N LYS A 80 8.85 -9.01 -18.33
CA LYS A 80 9.96 -8.64 -19.24
C LYS A 80 9.75 -7.23 -19.78
N ALA A 81 10.84 -6.55 -20.14
CA ALA A 81 10.81 -5.15 -20.61
C ALA A 81 9.75 -4.91 -21.71
N LYS A 82 9.62 -5.78 -22.70
CA LYS A 82 8.59 -5.67 -23.76
C LYS A 82 7.16 -5.71 -23.20
N GLN A 83 6.91 -6.55 -22.19
CA GLN A 83 5.59 -6.64 -21.55
C GLN A 83 5.30 -5.38 -20.73
N VAL A 84 6.30 -4.84 -20.05
CA VAL A 84 6.19 -3.59 -19.28
C VAL A 84 5.87 -2.41 -20.19
N VAL A 85 6.53 -2.28 -21.34
CA VAL A 85 6.26 -1.23 -22.33
C VAL A 85 4.81 -1.33 -22.82
N LYS A 86 4.40 -2.52 -23.29
CA LYS A 86 3.01 -2.74 -23.75
C LYS A 86 1.98 -2.43 -22.66
N LEU A 87 2.26 -2.83 -21.42
CA LEU A 87 1.37 -2.54 -20.29
C LEU A 87 1.27 -1.03 -20.01
N LYS A 88 2.40 -0.32 -20.03
CA LYS A 88 2.43 1.16 -19.89
C LYS A 88 1.59 1.85 -20.98
N GLU A 89 1.67 1.41 -22.22
CA GLU A 89 0.87 1.93 -23.33
C GLU A 89 -0.65 1.73 -23.08
N ILE A 90 -1.04 0.52 -22.68
CA ILE A 90 -2.45 0.21 -22.36
C ILE A 90 -2.95 1.07 -21.19
N LEU A 91 -2.15 1.21 -20.14
CA LEU A 91 -2.53 1.99 -18.96
C LEU A 91 -2.63 3.48 -19.24
N ASN A 92 -1.74 4.02 -20.06
CA ASN A 92 -1.78 5.43 -20.49
C ASN A 92 -2.98 5.74 -21.40
N GLY A 93 -3.45 4.76 -22.18
CA GLY A 93 -4.63 4.90 -23.03
C GLY A 93 -5.97 4.68 -22.32
N ASN A 94 -5.98 4.33 -21.05
CA ASN A 94 -7.22 4.00 -20.32
C ASN A 94 -7.65 5.17 -19.39
N ASP A 95 -8.73 5.83 -19.75
CA ASP A 95 -9.28 6.99 -19.01
C ASP A 95 -9.66 6.69 -17.55
N LYS A 96 -9.82 5.43 -17.18
CA LYS A 96 -10.17 5.00 -15.81
C LYS A 96 -8.95 4.93 -14.90
N VAL A 97 -7.73 4.96 -15.47
CA VAL A 97 -6.46 4.92 -14.75
C VAL A 97 -6.03 6.36 -14.42
N THR A 98 -5.73 6.62 -13.16
CA THR A 98 -5.22 7.92 -12.71
C THR A 98 -3.70 7.96 -12.79
N SER A 99 -3.06 6.90 -12.31
CA SER A 99 -1.60 6.76 -12.31
C SER A 99 -1.22 5.28 -12.13
N PHE A 100 0.02 4.96 -12.41
CA PHE A 100 0.59 3.65 -12.12
C PHE A 100 2.06 3.79 -11.77
N SER A 101 2.58 2.82 -11.00
CA SER A 101 4.00 2.74 -10.65
C SER A 101 4.52 1.34 -10.88
N THR A 102 5.72 1.27 -11.46
CA THR A 102 6.45 0.02 -11.67
C THR A 102 7.36 -0.23 -10.48
N ARG A 103 7.34 -1.44 -9.94
CA ARG A 103 8.08 -1.82 -8.75
C ARG A 103 8.92 -3.06 -9.01
N LEU A 104 10.14 -3.05 -8.51
CA LEU A 104 11.01 -4.21 -8.46
C LEU A 104 11.21 -4.60 -7.00
N LYS A 105 10.49 -5.62 -6.56
CA LYS A 105 10.54 -6.13 -5.18
C LYS A 105 11.56 -7.25 -5.07
N PHE A 106 12.39 -7.19 -4.05
CA PHE A 106 13.40 -8.23 -3.79
C PHE A 106 13.79 -8.25 -2.31
N GLY A 107 14.37 -9.37 -1.88
CA GLY A 107 14.98 -9.52 -0.58
C GLY A 107 16.46 -9.21 -0.62
N GLY A 108 16.99 -8.70 0.47
CA GLY A 108 18.42 -8.44 0.63
C GLY A 108 18.83 -8.36 2.09
N MET A 109 20.08 -8.04 2.31
CA MET A 109 20.68 -7.79 3.63
C MET A 109 21.22 -6.38 3.69
N LEU A 110 20.86 -5.64 4.72
CA LEU A 110 21.38 -4.30 4.97
C LEU A 110 22.44 -4.36 6.07
N SER A 111 23.62 -3.85 5.80
CA SER A 111 24.73 -3.80 6.74
C SER A 111 25.15 -2.36 7.03
N ASN A 112 25.40 -2.07 8.31
CA ASN A 112 26.04 -0.84 8.79
C ASN A 112 27.53 -1.01 9.06
N PHE A 113 28.17 -2.04 8.46
CA PHE A 113 29.54 -2.50 8.63
C PHE A 113 29.84 -3.21 9.97
N THR A 114 28.96 -3.09 10.97
CA THR A 114 29.09 -3.76 12.27
C THR A 114 28.07 -4.89 12.39
N GLU A 115 26.84 -4.60 12.01
CA GLU A 115 25.71 -5.53 12.10
C GLU A 115 25.02 -5.64 10.74
N THR A 116 24.33 -6.75 10.52
CA THR A 116 23.60 -7.03 9.27
C THR A 116 22.21 -7.57 9.60
N SER A 117 21.22 -7.12 8.86
CA SER A 117 19.83 -7.56 9.01
C SER A 117 19.16 -7.75 7.67
N ASN A 118 18.21 -8.69 7.63
CA ASN A 118 17.40 -8.93 6.44
C ASN A 118 16.43 -7.78 6.21
N ILE A 119 16.25 -7.40 4.96
CA ILE A 119 15.32 -6.35 4.53
C ILE A 119 14.62 -6.76 3.24
N ARG A 120 13.33 -6.46 3.14
CA ARG A 120 12.61 -6.47 1.85
C ARG A 120 12.61 -5.07 1.27
N LEU A 121 12.77 -4.97 -0.02
CA LEU A 121 12.99 -3.72 -0.72
C LEU A 121 12.06 -3.58 -1.92
N ASN A 122 11.64 -2.36 -2.15
CA ASN A 122 10.92 -1.92 -3.33
C ASN A 122 11.80 -0.93 -4.10
N GLY A 123 12.31 -1.35 -5.26
CA GLY A 123 12.89 -0.44 -6.23
C GLY A 123 11.77 0.30 -6.96
N ILE A 124 11.70 1.62 -6.82
CA ILE A 124 10.61 2.46 -7.32
C ILE A 124 11.11 3.68 -8.10
N ASN A 125 10.22 4.26 -8.91
CA ASN A 125 10.34 5.64 -9.35
C ASN A 125 9.53 6.53 -8.39
N PRO A 126 10.15 7.39 -7.57
CA PRO A 126 9.44 8.14 -6.52
C PRO A 126 8.30 8.99 -7.05
N ALA A 127 8.50 9.67 -8.18
CA ALA A 127 7.49 10.57 -8.75
C ALA A 127 6.21 9.81 -9.14
N MET A 128 6.34 8.64 -9.76
CA MET A 128 5.19 7.80 -10.13
C MET A 128 4.59 7.11 -8.90
N GLU A 129 5.43 6.71 -7.95
CA GLU A 129 4.99 6.03 -6.74
C GLU A 129 4.09 6.93 -5.89
N PHE A 130 4.46 8.19 -5.66
CA PHE A 130 3.64 9.12 -4.87
C PHE A 130 2.30 9.48 -5.53
N GLN A 131 2.22 9.43 -6.85
CA GLN A 131 0.94 9.58 -7.55
C GLN A 131 0.04 8.35 -7.38
N THR A 132 0.65 7.16 -7.30
CA THR A 132 -0.06 5.89 -7.21
C THR A 132 -0.48 5.56 -5.78
N VAL A 133 0.40 5.82 -4.81
CA VAL A 133 0.19 5.60 -3.37
C VAL A 133 0.55 6.86 -2.57
N PRO A 134 -0.32 7.88 -2.59
CA PRO A 134 -0.02 9.22 -2.08
C PRO A 134 0.29 9.28 -0.58
N LEU A 135 -0.25 8.37 0.22
CA LEU A 135 0.02 8.31 1.66
C LEU A 135 1.44 7.80 1.98
N LEU A 136 2.16 7.23 1.00
CA LEU A 136 3.54 6.81 1.24
C LEU A 136 4.42 7.99 1.62
N SER A 137 4.25 9.14 0.97
CA SER A 137 5.02 10.35 1.27
C SER A 137 4.87 10.83 2.71
N GLN A 138 3.68 10.66 3.30
CA GLN A 138 3.39 11.04 4.68
C GLN A 138 4.04 10.11 5.72
N ARG A 139 4.44 8.91 5.30
CA ARG A 139 5.08 7.90 6.17
C ARG A 139 6.59 8.04 6.23
N VAL A 140 7.17 8.81 5.32
CA VAL A 140 8.63 8.98 5.24
C VAL A 140 9.05 10.18 6.07
N THR A 141 9.87 9.94 7.10
CA THR A 141 10.56 10.98 7.85
C THR A 141 11.97 11.11 7.27
N GLY A 142 12.30 12.24 6.67
CA GLY A 142 13.55 12.42 5.93
C GLY A 142 14.25 13.73 6.22
N LYS A 143 15.27 14.00 5.40
CA LYS A 143 16.16 15.16 5.49
C LYS A 143 15.48 16.51 5.24
N ASN A 144 14.28 16.51 4.67
CA ASN A 144 13.54 17.72 4.34
C ASN A 144 12.32 17.87 5.26
N ASP A 145 12.32 18.96 6.01
CA ASP A 145 11.19 19.38 6.83
C ASP A 145 9.90 19.46 6.00
N ALA A 146 8.86 18.88 6.51
CA ALA A 146 7.40 18.97 6.31
C ALA A 146 6.76 19.61 5.05
N VAL A 147 7.49 20.27 4.17
CA VAL A 147 6.90 21.07 3.06
C VAL A 147 7.18 20.49 1.67
N THR A 148 8.21 19.67 1.50
CA THR A 148 8.55 19.08 0.20
C THR A 148 8.39 17.57 0.23
N ALA A 149 7.82 16.98 -0.81
CA ALA A 149 7.73 15.53 -0.95
C ALA A 149 9.13 14.90 -0.76
N PRO A 150 9.26 13.83 0.04
CA PRO A 150 10.55 13.22 0.31
C PRO A 150 11.21 12.76 -0.99
N SER A 151 12.46 13.15 -1.22
CA SER A 151 13.23 12.73 -2.39
C SER A 151 13.90 11.38 -2.15
N LEU A 152 13.95 10.54 -3.17
CA LEU A 152 14.68 9.29 -3.18
C LEU A 152 15.57 9.25 -4.43
N ASN A 153 16.76 9.83 -4.32
CA ASN A 153 17.70 9.89 -5.43
C ASN A 153 18.46 8.57 -5.59
N GLN A 154 19.22 8.45 -6.67
CA GLN A 154 20.16 7.34 -6.81
C GLN A 154 21.22 7.40 -5.69
N GLY A 155 21.60 6.25 -5.16
CA GLY A 155 22.51 6.14 -4.02
C GLY A 155 21.86 6.35 -2.66
N GLU A 156 20.54 6.55 -2.60
CA GLU A 156 19.77 6.74 -1.37
C GLU A 156 18.85 5.56 -1.07
N ILE A 157 18.57 5.35 0.22
CA ILE A 157 17.66 4.32 0.69
C ILE A 157 16.75 4.86 1.81
N TRP A 158 15.47 4.50 1.76
CA TRP A 158 14.57 4.64 2.90
C TRP A 158 14.46 3.31 3.63
N VAL A 159 14.67 3.33 4.93
CA VAL A 159 14.73 2.15 5.78
C VAL A 159 13.52 2.13 6.71
N PRO A 160 12.89 0.95 6.96
CA PRO A 160 11.85 0.84 7.98
C PRO A 160 12.36 1.30 9.34
N GLU A 161 11.56 2.08 10.05
CA GLU A 161 11.92 2.66 11.35
C GLU A 161 12.31 1.60 12.38
N THR A 162 11.64 0.44 12.36
CA THR A 162 11.96 -0.69 13.23
C THR A 162 13.36 -1.26 12.96
N LEU A 163 13.74 -1.36 11.67
CA LEU A 163 15.06 -1.82 11.27
C LEU A 163 16.13 -0.77 11.58
N ALA A 164 15.83 0.50 11.32
CA ALA A 164 16.73 1.61 11.64
C ALA A 164 17.07 1.66 13.14
N LYS A 165 16.07 1.45 14.01
CA LYS A 165 16.28 1.36 15.46
C LYS A 165 17.15 0.15 15.84
N GLY A 166 16.91 -1.02 15.23
CA GLY A 166 17.69 -2.24 15.48
C GLY A 166 19.18 -2.07 15.12
N LEU A 167 19.45 -1.53 13.95
CA LEU A 167 20.82 -1.28 13.45
C LEU A 167 21.40 0.08 13.87
N LYS A 168 20.73 0.85 14.75
CA LYS A 168 21.13 2.19 15.22
C LYS A 168 21.45 3.17 14.09
N LEU A 169 20.71 3.07 12.97
CA LEU A 169 20.89 3.93 11.80
C LEU A 169 20.30 5.33 12.06
N LYS A 170 20.93 6.32 11.47
CA LYS A 170 20.46 7.71 11.42
C LYS A 170 20.43 8.19 9.98
N ILE A 171 19.67 9.23 9.69
CA ILE A 171 19.69 9.90 8.39
C ILE A 171 21.13 10.38 8.12
N GLY A 172 21.63 10.08 6.91
CA GLY A 172 23.02 10.32 6.52
C GLY A 172 23.98 9.16 6.80
N THR A 173 23.55 8.10 7.50
CA THR A 173 24.39 6.93 7.73
C THR A 173 24.66 6.19 6.41
N GLN A 174 25.91 5.86 6.15
CA GLN A 174 26.29 4.99 5.05
C GLN A 174 26.01 3.52 5.41
N VAL A 175 25.43 2.77 4.47
CA VAL A 175 25.10 1.37 4.61
C VAL A 175 25.47 0.63 3.32
N VAL A 176 25.61 -0.68 3.41
CA VAL A 176 25.79 -1.53 2.23
C VAL A 176 24.58 -2.44 2.11
N LEU A 177 23.93 -2.36 0.97
CA LEU A 177 22.86 -3.27 0.60
C LEU A 177 23.42 -4.43 -0.20
N ILE A 178 23.18 -5.65 0.27
CA ILE A 178 23.66 -6.90 -0.34
C ILE A 178 22.45 -7.67 -0.84
N ALA A 179 22.46 -8.08 -2.10
CA ALA A 179 21.38 -8.90 -2.65
C ALA A 179 21.90 -9.91 -3.67
N THR A 180 21.15 -10.98 -3.85
CA THR A 180 21.43 -12.04 -4.84
C THR A 180 20.63 -11.75 -6.11
N ASN A 181 21.29 -11.75 -7.25
CA ASN A 181 20.65 -11.56 -8.55
C ASN A 181 19.97 -12.85 -9.06
N GLN A 182 19.30 -12.77 -10.22
CA GLN A 182 18.61 -13.92 -10.85
C GLN A 182 19.53 -15.12 -11.12
N ASN A 183 20.84 -14.90 -11.28
CA ASN A 183 21.83 -15.93 -11.58
C ASN A 183 22.53 -16.50 -10.34
N GLY A 184 22.07 -16.12 -9.13
CA GLY A 184 22.67 -16.57 -7.88
C GLY A 184 23.92 -15.78 -7.44
N SER A 185 24.37 -14.78 -8.19
CA SER A 185 25.52 -13.96 -7.80
C SER A 185 25.14 -12.93 -6.75
N VAL A 186 25.95 -12.83 -5.72
CA VAL A 186 25.78 -11.84 -4.66
C VAL A 186 26.48 -10.54 -5.05
N ASN A 187 25.77 -9.43 -4.93
CA ASN A 187 26.30 -8.10 -5.20
C ASN A 187 26.04 -7.18 -4.01
N GLY A 188 26.91 -6.18 -3.83
CA GLY A 188 26.77 -5.15 -2.83
C GLY A 188 26.69 -3.76 -3.46
N LEU A 189 25.87 -2.88 -2.89
CA LEU A 189 25.73 -1.49 -3.32
C LEU A 189 25.81 -0.60 -2.09
N PRO A 190 26.78 0.34 -2.02
CA PRO A 190 26.81 1.35 -0.97
C PRO A 190 25.69 2.37 -1.19
N LEU A 191 24.95 2.68 -0.12
CA LEU A 191 23.83 3.61 -0.11
C LEU A 191 23.88 4.51 1.12
N VAL A 192 23.18 5.64 1.07
CA VAL A 192 23.01 6.55 2.20
C VAL A 192 21.56 6.52 2.67
N VAL A 193 21.34 6.38 3.95
CA VAL A 193 20.00 6.48 4.54
C VAL A 193 19.50 7.92 4.42
N SER A 194 18.56 8.19 3.54
CA SER A 194 17.96 9.53 3.33
C SER A 194 16.62 9.70 4.04
N GLY A 195 15.99 8.61 4.47
CA GLY A 195 14.72 8.65 5.19
C GLY A 195 14.42 7.39 5.96
N MET A 196 13.49 7.52 6.90
CA MET A 196 12.93 6.43 7.67
C MET A 196 11.44 6.31 7.39
N ILE A 197 10.93 5.09 7.24
CA ILE A 197 9.53 4.84 6.94
C ILE A 197 8.84 4.29 8.18
N GLY A 198 7.79 4.99 8.60
CA GLY A 198 6.90 4.53 9.67
C GLY A 198 6.29 3.18 9.32
N SER A 199 6.33 2.24 10.27
CA SER A 199 5.74 0.91 10.11
C SER A 199 4.21 1.00 10.00
N MET A 200 3.63 0.17 9.13
CA MET A 200 2.18 -0.02 9.03
C MET A 200 1.81 -1.48 9.17
N THR A 201 0.58 -1.72 9.62
CA THR A 201 -0.02 -3.04 9.61
C THR A 201 -0.43 -3.39 8.17
N GLY A 202 0.01 -4.53 7.68
CA GLY A 202 -0.35 -5.02 6.34
C GLY A 202 0.87 -5.48 5.53
N PRO A 203 0.63 -6.02 4.33
CA PRO A 203 1.67 -6.50 3.43
C PRO A 203 2.59 -5.33 3.01
N GLY A 204 3.90 -5.49 3.17
CA GLY A 204 4.88 -4.45 2.79
C GLY A 204 5.00 -3.27 3.77
N GLY A 205 4.28 -3.30 4.92
CA GLY A 205 4.35 -2.23 5.92
C GLY A 205 5.71 -2.06 6.60
N ARG A 206 6.63 -3.00 6.38
CA ARG A 206 8.01 -3.00 6.89
C ARG A 206 9.05 -3.06 5.77
N ASP A 207 8.67 -2.74 4.54
CA ASP A 207 9.57 -2.76 3.40
C ASP A 207 10.36 -1.45 3.32
N GLY A 208 11.62 -1.56 2.89
CA GLY A 208 12.43 -0.40 2.54
C GLY A 208 12.23 0.00 1.08
N TYR A 209 12.73 1.16 0.70
CA TYR A 209 12.60 1.69 -0.66
C TYR A 209 13.94 2.24 -1.15
N LEU A 210 14.23 2.02 -2.43
CA LEU A 210 15.37 2.60 -3.12
C LEU A 210 14.96 2.99 -4.54
N ASN A 211 15.80 3.80 -5.20
CA ASN A 211 15.57 4.15 -6.59
C ASN A 211 15.62 2.89 -7.45
N ILE A 212 14.71 2.75 -8.40
CA ILE A 212 14.62 1.57 -9.27
C ILE A 212 15.91 1.34 -10.10
N LYS A 213 16.63 2.41 -10.43
CA LYS A 213 17.91 2.32 -11.14
C LYS A 213 18.99 1.65 -10.29
N ASP A 214 19.02 1.94 -8.99
CA ASP A 214 19.92 1.29 -8.04
C ASP A 214 19.59 -0.19 -7.87
N ALA A 215 18.29 -0.52 -7.86
CA ALA A 215 17.83 -1.91 -7.84
C ALA A 215 18.29 -2.66 -9.10
N TYR A 216 18.17 -2.07 -10.29
CA TYR A 216 18.68 -2.65 -11.53
C TYR A 216 20.19 -2.87 -11.51
N GLN A 217 20.94 -1.88 -11.01
CA GLN A 217 22.40 -1.97 -10.86
C GLN A 217 22.79 -3.10 -9.91
N LEU A 218 22.20 -3.16 -8.73
CA LEU A 218 22.48 -4.17 -7.70
C LEU A 218 22.18 -5.59 -8.20
N LEU A 219 21.02 -5.77 -8.81
CA LEU A 219 20.55 -7.08 -9.29
C LEU A 219 21.08 -7.43 -10.69
N ARG A 220 21.84 -6.53 -11.33
CA ARG A 220 22.37 -6.68 -12.71
C ARG A 220 21.27 -7.02 -13.72
N ILE A 221 20.10 -6.40 -13.58
CA ILE A 221 18.97 -6.58 -14.49
C ILE A 221 19.18 -5.66 -15.69
N LYS A 222 19.18 -6.25 -16.90
CA LYS A 222 19.25 -5.52 -18.16
C LYS A 222 17.84 -5.19 -18.64
N GLY A 223 17.56 -3.90 -18.80
CA GLY A 223 16.26 -3.42 -19.24
C GLY A 223 15.29 -3.14 -18.07
N GLU A 224 14.07 -2.69 -18.40
CA GLU A 224 13.04 -2.31 -17.44
C GLU A 224 12.18 -3.51 -17.02
N GLU A 225 12.79 -4.53 -16.43
CA GLU A 225 12.04 -5.66 -15.86
C GLU A 225 11.53 -5.31 -14.48
N VAL A 226 10.27 -5.64 -14.19
CA VAL A 226 9.65 -5.42 -12.89
C VAL A 226 8.79 -6.62 -12.48
N ASN A 227 8.56 -6.81 -11.21
CA ASN A 227 7.70 -7.90 -10.75
C ASN A 227 6.32 -7.45 -10.32
N GLU A 228 6.11 -6.13 -10.20
CA GLU A 228 4.81 -5.56 -9.86
C GLU A 228 4.58 -4.25 -10.61
N VAL A 229 3.36 -4.06 -11.11
CA VAL A 229 2.85 -2.76 -11.54
C VAL A 229 1.63 -2.44 -10.70
N ALA A 230 1.76 -1.44 -9.82
CA ALA A 230 0.68 -0.94 -9.01
C ALA A 230 -0.08 0.14 -9.80
N ILE A 231 -1.41 0.10 -9.75
CA ILE A 231 -2.29 0.97 -10.53
C ILE A 231 -3.26 1.68 -9.60
N ARG A 232 -3.39 2.99 -9.78
CA ARG A 232 -4.41 3.82 -9.15
C ARG A 232 -5.50 4.12 -10.16
N LEU A 233 -6.74 3.82 -9.78
CA LEU A 233 -7.93 4.09 -10.57
C LEU A 233 -8.65 5.33 -10.04
N LYS A 234 -9.50 5.94 -10.86
CA LYS A 234 -10.33 7.09 -10.46
C LYS A 234 -11.33 6.75 -9.33
N SER A 235 -11.83 5.51 -9.30
CA SER A 235 -12.75 4.98 -8.28
C SER A 235 -12.54 3.48 -8.12
N LEU A 236 -12.88 2.94 -6.95
CA LEU A 236 -12.87 1.49 -6.71
C LEU A 236 -13.94 0.74 -7.53
N ASP A 237 -15.01 1.41 -7.94
CA ASP A 237 -16.11 0.81 -8.70
C ASP A 237 -15.69 0.38 -10.11
N VAL A 238 -14.63 1.02 -10.68
CA VAL A 238 -14.11 0.71 -12.01
C VAL A 238 -13.08 -0.43 -12.01
N ILE A 239 -12.80 -1.06 -10.89
CA ILE A 239 -11.84 -2.18 -10.79
C ILE A 239 -12.23 -3.32 -11.74
N LYS A 240 -13.50 -3.76 -11.71
CA LYS A 240 -13.97 -4.90 -12.53
C LYS A 240 -13.82 -4.64 -14.02
N PRO A 241 -14.30 -3.52 -14.61
CA PRO A 241 -14.10 -3.23 -16.03
C PRO A 241 -12.62 -3.14 -16.41
N VAL A 242 -11.78 -2.43 -15.65
CA VAL A 242 -10.33 -2.34 -15.93
C VAL A 242 -9.65 -3.70 -15.85
N PHE A 243 -10.00 -4.53 -14.88
CA PHE A 243 -9.48 -5.89 -14.79
C PHE A 243 -9.83 -6.76 -16.00
N THR A 244 -11.03 -6.59 -16.57
CA THR A 244 -11.45 -7.29 -17.77
C THR A 244 -10.68 -6.81 -19.00
N ASP A 245 -10.48 -5.50 -19.13
CA ASP A 245 -9.70 -4.88 -20.21
C ASP A 245 -8.23 -5.35 -20.21
N LEU A 246 -7.64 -5.54 -19.02
CA LEU A 246 -6.24 -6.00 -18.87
C LEU A 246 -6.06 -7.51 -19.08
N LYS A 247 -7.13 -8.30 -19.12
CA LYS A 247 -7.05 -9.75 -19.37
C LYS A 247 -7.05 -10.14 -20.85
N GLN A 248 -7.38 -9.24 -21.74
CA GLN A 248 -7.32 -9.40 -23.19
C GLN A 248 -5.92 -9.13 -23.71
#